data_c427ccb16fffdaea8f004381db620745
#
_entry.id   c427ccb16fffdaea8f004381db620745
#
_cell.length_a   1.000
_cell.length_b   1.000
_cell.length_c   1.000
_cell.angle_alpha   90.00
_cell.angle_beta   90.00
_cell.angle_gamma   90.00
#
_symmetry.space_group_name_H-M   'P 1'
#
loop_
_entity.id
_entity.type
_entity.pdbx_description
1 polymer ?
#
loop_
_entity_poly.entity_id
_entity_poly.type
_entity_poly.pdbx_seq_one_letter_code
_entity_poly.pdbx_strand_id
1 'polypeptide(L)'
;MAAAHAYASINEDEHLDMETIGANLDTLMSEAAPDRTRIAQSLSLLKAAMLLHFAHEETLMKEANYPNLFHHRRSHTYIVNEISVFIAAFVAGREATTNDIWPHLKKTLDTHIVRYDNDLCHFLTANP
;
A
#
# COMPACT_ATOMS: atom_id res chain seq x y z
N MET A 1 -12.86 -15.06 15.73
CA MET A 1 -11.57 -15.12 16.45
C MET A 1 -10.41 -15.44 15.52
N ALA A 2 -10.45 -16.57 14.79
CA ALA A 2 -9.35 -16.96 13.92
C ALA A 2 -9.08 -15.96 12.79
N ALA A 3 -10.12 -15.45 12.13
CA ALA A 3 -9.97 -14.49 11.03
C ALA A 3 -9.38 -13.16 11.51
N ALA A 4 -9.85 -12.65 12.66
CA ALA A 4 -9.33 -11.41 13.23
C ALA A 4 -7.87 -11.55 13.65
N HIS A 5 -7.51 -12.68 14.27
CA HIS A 5 -6.14 -12.96 14.70
C HIS A 5 -5.19 -13.09 13.48
N ALA A 6 -5.61 -13.85 12.47
CA ALA A 6 -4.82 -14.03 11.25
C ALA A 6 -4.62 -12.68 10.52
N TYR A 7 -5.68 -11.87 10.44
CA TYR A 7 -5.60 -10.55 9.83
C TYR A 7 -4.62 -9.63 10.57
N ALA A 8 -4.70 -9.60 11.91
CA ALA A 8 -3.82 -8.74 12.71
C ALA A 8 -2.34 -9.08 12.47
N SER A 9 -1.99 -10.36 12.44
CA SER A 9 -0.62 -10.82 12.21
C SER A 9 -0.13 -10.45 10.81
N ILE A 10 -0.90 -10.78 9.77
CA ILE A 10 -0.55 -10.48 8.39
C ILE A 10 -0.47 -8.97 8.17
N ASN A 11 -1.43 -8.23 8.71
CA ASN A 11 -1.52 -6.78 8.57
C ASN A 11 -0.30 -6.07 9.16
N GLU A 12 0.13 -6.47 10.37
CA GLU A 12 1.32 -5.90 11.00
C GLU A 12 2.58 -6.14 10.17
N ASP A 13 2.81 -7.38 9.76
CA ASP A 13 4.00 -7.77 9.00
C ASP A 13 4.04 -7.08 7.64
N GLU A 14 2.91 -7.05 6.95
CA GLU A 14 2.84 -6.47 5.60
C GLU A 14 2.87 -4.95 5.63
N HIS A 15 2.27 -4.30 6.64
CA HIS A 15 2.41 -2.86 6.83
C HIS A 15 3.85 -2.48 7.14
N LEU A 16 4.54 -3.26 7.98
CA LEU A 16 5.94 -3.02 8.29
C LEU A 16 6.82 -3.14 7.04
N ASP A 17 6.56 -4.12 6.19
CA ASP A 17 7.30 -4.27 4.93
C ASP A 17 7.10 -3.04 4.04
N MET A 18 5.88 -2.56 3.89
CA MET A 18 5.58 -1.37 3.09
C MET A 18 6.22 -0.11 3.68
N GLU A 19 6.20 0.05 5.01
CA GLU A 19 6.85 1.16 5.70
C GLU A 19 8.37 1.15 5.48
N THR A 20 8.99 -0.02 5.57
CA THR A 20 10.43 -0.18 5.37
C THR A 20 10.84 0.19 3.95
N ILE A 21 10.07 -0.28 2.95
CA ILE A 21 10.32 0.07 1.55
C ILE A 21 10.11 1.57 1.32
N GLY A 22 9.06 2.14 1.90
CA GLY A 22 8.76 3.57 1.81
C GLY A 22 9.85 4.45 2.41
N ALA A 23 10.38 4.07 3.58
CA ALA A 23 11.49 4.78 4.22
C ALA A 23 12.77 4.72 3.37
N ASN A 24 13.05 3.57 2.75
CA ASN A 24 14.17 3.42 1.84
C ASN A 24 14.00 4.32 0.60
N LEU A 25 12.78 4.40 0.06
CA LEU A 25 12.48 5.31 -1.05
C LEU A 25 12.69 6.78 -0.67
N ASP A 26 12.27 7.19 0.53
CA ASP A 26 12.51 8.55 1.02
C ASP A 26 14.01 8.87 1.03
N THR A 27 14.82 7.93 1.51
CA THR A 27 16.28 8.09 1.54
C THR A 27 16.85 8.19 0.13
N LEU A 28 16.47 7.28 -0.76
CA LEU A 28 16.99 7.26 -2.14
C LEU A 28 16.60 8.52 -2.91
N MET A 29 15.38 9.01 -2.73
CA MET A 29 14.86 10.17 -3.43
C MET A 29 15.45 11.49 -2.90
N SER A 30 15.93 11.53 -1.65
CA SER A 30 16.50 12.70 -1.03
C SER A 30 18.01 12.89 -1.31
N GLU A 31 18.67 11.94 -1.94
CA GLU A 31 20.09 12.02 -2.26
C GLU A 31 20.35 13.09 -3.33
N ALA A 32 21.52 13.75 -3.25
CA ALA A 32 21.90 14.79 -4.20
C ALA A 32 22.01 14.27 -5.64
N ALA A 33 22.44 13.03 -5.80
CA ALA A 33 22.51 12.34 -7.09
C ALA A 33 21.73 11.00 -6.95
N PRO A 34 20.41 11.02 -7.09
CA PRO A 34 19.59 9.83 -6.88
C PRO A 34 19.94 8.70 -7.83
N ASP A 35 20.04 7.49 -7.28
CA ASP A 35 20.23 6.27 -8.06
C ASP A 35 18.89 5.82 -8.64
N ARG A 36 18.66 6.15 -9.91
CA ARG A 36 17.39 5.88 -10.60
C ARG A 36 17.06 4.39 -10.67
N THR A 37 18.06 3.54 -10.84
CA THR A 37 17.85 2.08 -10.89
C THR A 37 17.35 1.56 -9.55
N ARG A 38 17.94 1.99 -8.46
CA ARG A 38 17.52 1.61 -7.11
C ARG A 38 16.11 2.12 -6.78
N ILE A 39 15.82 3.34 -7.18
CA ILE A 39 14.47 3.91 -6.99
C ILE A 39 13.43 3.07 -7.75
N ALA A 40 13.69 2.76 -9.01
CA ALA A 40 12.78 1.95 -9.83
C ALA A 40 12.57 0.56 -9.22
N GLN A 41 13.64 -0.08 -8.74
CA GLN A 41 13.57 -1.38 -8.07
C GLN A 41 12.72 -1.31 -6.79
N SER A 42 12.94 -0.29 -5.97
CA SER A 42 12.18 -0.10 -4.72
C SER A 42 10.71 0.21 -4.96
N LEU A 43 10.39 0.97 -6.01
CA LEU A 43 9.01 1.22 -6.41
C LEU A 43 8.31 -0.07 -6.84
N SER A 44 9.00 -0.92 -7.59
CA SER A 44 8.45 -2.22 -7.99
C SER A 44 8.23 -3.13 -6.79
N LEU A 45 9.14 -3.12 -5.81
CA LEU A 45 8.98 -3.87 -4.57
C LEU A 45 7.78 -3.36 -3.77
N LEU A 46 7.61 -2.05 -3.69
CA LEU A 46 6.46 -1.47 -2.98
C LEU A 46 5.14 -1.87 -3.64
N LYS A 47 5.08 -1.81 -4.96
CA LYS A 47 3.88 -2.24 -5.69
C LYS A 47 3.59 -3.72 -5.44
N ALA A 48 4.60 -4.59 -5.48
CA ALA A 48 4.44 -6.02 -5.21
C ALA A 48 3.93 -6.26 -3.79
N ALA A 49 4.47 -5.56 -2.81
CA ALA A 49 4.04 -5.65 -1.41
C ALA A 49 2.58 -5.20 -1.24
N MET A 50 2.19 -4.12 -1.91
CA MET A 50 0.80 -3.63 -1.90
C MET A 50 -0.15 -4.66 -2.50
N LEU A 51 0.19 -5.23 -3.65
CA LEU A 51 -0.66 -6.22 -4.33
C LEU A 51 -0.88 -7.45 -3.45
N LEU A 52 0.17 -7.92 -2.79
CA LEU A 52 0.09 -9.07 -1.90
C LEU A 52 -0.81 -8.77 -0.69
N HIS A 53 -0.58 -7.64 -0.04
CA HIS A 53 -1.36 -7.21 1.12
C HIS A 53 -2.84 -7.03 0.78
N PHE A 54 -3.13 -6.37 -0.34
CA PHE A 54 -4.50 -6.13 -0.78
C PHE A 54 -5.21 -7.45 -1.15
N ALA A 55 -4.50 -8.39 -1.77
CA ALA A 55 -5.06 -9.70 -2.09
C ALA A 55 -5.44 -10.47 -0.81
N HIS A 56 -4.60 -10.43 0.22
CA HIS A 56 -4.88 -11.06 1.51
C HIS A 56 -6.11 -10.44 2.17
N GLU A 57 -6.21 -9.12 2.17
CA GLU A 57 -7.37 -8.44 2.74
C GLU A 57 -8.66 -8.77 1.99
N GLU A 58 -8.62 -8.79 0.66
CA GLU A 58 -9.81 -9.08 -0.14
C GLU A 58 -10.30 -10.50 0.06
N THR A 59 -9.39 -11.45 0.23
CA THR A 59 -9.75 -12.82 0.57
C THR A 59 -10.46 -12.89 1.93
N LEU A 60 -9.89 -12.24 2.94
CA LEU A 60 -10.47 -12.20 4.27
C LEU A 60 -11.85 -11.51 4.28
N MET A 61 -11.97 -10.42 3.55
CA MET A 61 -13.24 -9.69 3.45
C MET A 61 -14.34 -10.55 2.81
N LYS A 62 -14.00 -11.31 1.78
CA LYS A 62 -14.95 -12.23 1.14
C LYS A 62 -15.38 -13.34 2.09
N GLU A 63 -14.42 -13.96 2.76
CA GLU A 63 -14.69 -15.05 3.72
C GLU A 63 -15.55 -14.58 4.89
N ALA A 64 -15.33 -13.36 5.35
CA ALA A 64 -16.07 -12.78 6.48
C ALA A 64 -17.39 -12.10 6.08
N ASN A 65 -17.74 -12.07 4.80
CA ASN A 65 -18.91 -11.35 4.28
C ASN A 65 -18.91 -9.88 4.71
N TYR A 66 -17.76 -9.23 4.56
CA TYR A 66 -17.57 -7.85 4.99
C TYR A 66 -18.48 -6.91 4.19
N PRO A 67 -19.37 -6.15 4.87
CA PRO A 67 -20.37 -5.34 4.16
C PRO A 67 -19.76 -4.19 3.35
N ASN A 68 -18.56 -3.74 3.70
CA ASN A 68 -17.90 -2.63 3.01
C ASN A 68 -16.84 -3.09 2.00
N LEU A 69 -16.89 -4.35 1.57
CA LEU A 69 -15.93 -4.95 0.63
C LEU A 69 -15.77 -4.11 -0.65
N PHE A 70 -16.87 -3.68 -1.24
CA PHE A 70 -16.83 -2.93 -2.50
C PHE A 70 -16.02 -1.64 -2.38
N HIS A 71 -16.28 -0.85 -1.34
CA HIS A 71 -15.57 0.41 -1.12
C HIS A 71 -14.10 0.21 -0.78
N HIS A 72 -13.80 -0.79 0.04
CA HIS A 72 -12.43 -1.12 0.41
C HIS A 72 -11.63 -1.56 -0.82
N ARG A 73 -12.21 -2.42 -1.65
CA ARG A 73 -11.58 -2.86 -2.90
C ARG A 73 -11.35 -1.70 -3.87
N ARG A 74 -12.29 -0.75 -3.96
CA ARG A 74 -12.11 0.45 -4.79
C ARG A 74 -10.91 1.27 -4.34
N SER A 75 -10.70 1.39 -3.03
CA SER A 75 -9.55 2.08 -2.49
C SER A 75 -8.25 1.38 -2.89
N HIS A 76 -8.21 0.04 -2.83
CA HIS A 76 -7.07 -0.74 -3.32
C HIS A 76 -6.77 -0.47 -4.79
N THR A 77 -7.79 -0.50 -5.64
CA THR A 77 -7.64 -0.24 -7.06
C THR A 77 -7.09 1.17 -7.32
N TYR A 78 -7.60 2.16 -6.59
CA TYR A 78 -7.11 3.53 -6.71
C TYR A 78 -5.61 3.63 -6.38
N ILE A 79 -5.18 3.03 -5.28
CA ILE A 79 -3.78 3.07 -4.85
C ILE A 79 -2.87 2.36 -5.86
N VAL A 80 -3.28 1.20 -6.34
CA VAL A 80 -2.50 0.44 -7.34
C VAL A 80 -2.36 1.24 -8.63
N ASN A 81 -3.42 1.91 -9.06
CA ASN A 81 -3.37 2.78 -10.24
C ASN A 81 -2.43 3.96 -10.02
N GLU A 82 -2.45 4.58 -8.86
CA GLU A 82 -1.57 5.69 -8.52
C GLU A 82 -0.10 5.29 -8.56
N ILE A 83 0.27 4.19 -7.93
CA ILE A 83 1.66 3.72 -7.95
C ILE A 83 2.09 3.29 -9.36
N SER A 84 1.19 2.69 -10.12
CA SER A 84 1.48 2.25 -11.50
C SER A 84 1.76 3.45 -12.40
N VAL A 85 0.97 4.51 -12.29
CA VAL A 85 1.19 5.76 -13.03
C VAL A 85 2.50 6.42 -12.61
N PHE A 86 2.79 6.42 -11.31
CA PHE A 86 4.04 6.95 -10.78
C PHE A 86 5.26 6.22 -11.37
N ILE A 87 5.23 4.89 -11.34
CA ILE A 87 6.34 4.07 -11.89
C ILE A 87 6.54 4.35 -13.37
N ALA A 88 5.46 4.42 -14.15
CA ALA A 88 5.53 4.70 -15.58
C ALA A 88 6.14 6.09 -15.85
N ALA A 89 5.72 7.10 -15.10
CA ALA A 89 6.27 8.45 -15.22
C ALA A 89 7.75 8.51 -14.84
N PHE A 90 8.12 7.82 -13.78
CA PHE A 90 9.51 7.75 -13.33
C PHE A 90 10.41 7.08 -14.38
N VAL A 91 9.98 5.93 -14.89
CA VAL A 91 10.74 5.19 -15.92
C VAL A 91 10.87 6.02 -17.21
N ALA A 92 9.85 6.82 -17.55
CA ALA A 92 9.88 7.70 -18.71
C ALA A 92 10.76 8.96 -18.50
N GLY A 93 11.34 9.14 -17.34
CA GLY A 93 12.22 10.28 -17.05
C GLY A 93 11.49 11.56 -16.69
N ARG A 94 10.23 11.50 -16.29
CA ARG A 94 9.42 12.68 -15.89
C ARG A 94 9.69 13.04 -14.42
N GLU A 95 10.90 13.51 -14.14
CA GLU A 95 11.37 13.72 -12.77
C GLU A 95 10.64 14.83 -12.02
N ALA A 96 10.14 15.84 -12.72
CA ALA A 96 9.39 16.93 -12.07
C ALA A 96 8.15 16.43 -11.34
N THR A 97 7.61 15.27 -11.73
CA THR A 97 6.43 14.67 -11.09
C THR A 97 6.80 13.84 -9.86
N THR A 98 8.06 13.41 -9.74
CA THR A 98 8.51 12.53 -8.66
C THR A 98 8.39 13.19 -7.29
N ASN A 99 8.78 14.48 -7.20
CA ASN A 99 8.77 15.21 -5.95
C ASN A 99 7.36 15.49 -5.42
N ASP A 100 6.37 15.59 -6.30
CA ASP A 100 4.99 15.89 -5.92
C ASP A 100 4.16 14.62 -5.73
N ILE A 101 4.36 13.62 -6.58
CA ILE A 101 3.53 12.40 -6.59
C ILE A 101 3.87 11.48 -5.42
N TRP A 102 5.16 11.31 -5.08
CA TRP A 102 5.56 10.40 -4.03
C TRP A 102 4.98 10.77 -2.65
N PRO A 103 5.06 12.03 -2.18
CA PRO A 103 4.39 12.42 -0.94
C PRO A 103 2.89 12.21 -0.97
N HIS A 104 2.26 12.48 -2.10
CA HIS A 104 0.82 12.25 -2.29
C HIS A 104 0.47 10.76 -2.18
N LEU A 105 1.24 9.90 -2.81
CA LEU A 105 1.04 8.45 -2.75
C LEU A 105 1.18 7.91 -1.33
N LYS A 106 2.21 8.38 -0.59
CA LYS A 106 2.38 8.01 0.82
C LYS A 106 1.16 8.40 1.65
N LYS A 107 0.69 9.62 1.47
CA LYS A 107 -0.47 10.13 2.20
C LYS A 107 -1.73 9.33 1.85
N THR A 108 -1.90 8.97 0.60
CA THR A 108 -3.04 8.15 0.15
C THR A 108 -3.00 6.77 0.80
N LEU A 109 -1.83 6.14 0.85
CA LEU A 109 -1.66 4.85 1.50
C LEU A 109 -1.92 4.94 3.01
N ASP A 110 -1.37 5.94 3.68
CA ASP A 110 -1.60 6.16 5.11
C ASP A 110 -3.09 6.40 5.42
N THR A 111 -3.77 7.17 4.61
CA THR A 111 -5.22 7.43 4.76
C THR A 111 -6.00 6.14 4.58
N HIS A 112 -5.63 5.30 3.62
CA HIS A 112 -6.25 3.99 3.43
C HIS A 112 -6.12 3.12 4.67
N ILE A 113 -4.92 3.03 5.24
CA ILE A 113 -4.65 2.22 6.44
C ILE A 113 -5.51 2.71 7.61
N VAL A 114 -5.51 4.02 7.87
CA VAL A 114 -6.25 4.59 9.00
C VAL A 114 -7.76 4.43 8.81
N ARG A 115 -8.27 4.61 7.60
CA ARG A 115 -9.71 4.63 7.34
C ARG A 115 -10.27 3.23 7.06
N TYR A 116 -9.70 2.53 6.09
CA TYR A 116 -10.28 1.27 5.59
C TYR A 116 -9.77 0.05 6.35
N ASP A 117 -8.49 -0.03 6.62
CA ASP A 117 -7.92 -1.20 7.29
C ASP A 117 -8.32 -1.28 8.76
N ASN A 118 -8.41 -0.14 9.44
CA ASN A 118 -8.90 -0.09 10.81
C ASN A 118 -10.37 -0.50 10.90
N ASP A 119 -11.21 -0.05 9.96
CA ASP A 119 -12.62 -0.45 9.92
C ASP A 119 -12.77 -1.96 9.72
N LEU A 120 -11.97 -2.54 8.83
CA LEU A 120 -11.94 -3.98 8.62
C LEU A 120 -11.52 -4.73 9.89
N CYS A 121 -10.48 -4.26 10.55
CA CYS A 121 -10.00 -4.84 11.81
C CYS A 121 -11.09 -4.83 12.87
N HIS A 122 -11.79 -3.71 13.02
CA HIS A 122 -12.91 -3.58 13.98
C HIS A 122 -14.04 -4.56 13.64
N PHE A 123 -14.40 -4.68 12.38
CA PHE A 123 -15.43 -5.63 11.95
C PHE A 123 -15.05 -7.08 12.27
N LEU A 124 -13.83 -7.49 11.93
CA LEU A 124 -13.36 -8.85 12.19
C LEU A 124 -13.29 -9.17 13.68
N THR A 125 -12.96 -8.18 14.50
CA THR A 125 -12.91 -8.33 15.96
C THR A 125 -14.32 -8.45 16.55
N ALA A 126 -15.27 -7.68 16.06
CA ALA A 126 -16.65 -7.69 16.54
C ALA A 126 -17.45 -8.90 16.04
N ASN A 127 -17.02 -9.52 14.92
CA ASN A 127 -17.71 -10.66 14.29
C ASN A 127 -16.75 -11.84 14.12
N PRO A 128 -16.34 -12.45 15.26
CA PRO A 128 -15.35 -13.54 15.22
C PRO A 128 -15.85 -14.82 14.56
#